data_2f3e90932fa44dc4afcf23982b7ad3a2
#
_entry.id   2f3e90932fa44dc4afcf23982b7ad3a2
#
_cell.length_a   1.000
_cell.length_b   1.000
_cell.length_c   1.000
_cell.angle_alpha   90.00
_cell.angle_beta   90.00
_cell.angle_gamma   90.00
#
_symmetry.space_group_name_H-M   'P 1'
#
loop_
_entity.id
_entity.type
_entity.pdbx_description
1 polymer ?
#
loop_
_entity_poly.entity_id
_entity_poly.type
_entity_poly.pdbx_seq_one_letter_code
_entity_poly.pdbx_strand_id
1 'polypeptide(L)' 'MNTYQPDDGLDALGDRTRRAIVTLLAVGPTAVGELADQLPVSRPAVSQHLKVLKDAGLVSEQIAGTRRIY' A
#
# COMPACT_ATOMS: atom_id res chain seq x y z
N MET A 1 11.48 -8.93 28.77
CA MET A 1 11.29 -9.15 27.32
C MET A 1 10.05 -8.42 26.85
N ASN A 2 10.19 -7.77 25.77
CA ASN A 2 9.07 -7.06 25.20
C ASN A 2 8.09 -8.04 24.57
N THR A 3 6.85 -7.95 24.97
CA THR A 3 5.76 -8.76 24.40
C THR A 3 4.97 -7.95 23.37
N TYR A 4 5.60 -6.95 22.80
CA TYR A 4 4.98 -6.08 21.84
C TYR A 4 4.35 -6.87 20.68
N GLN A 5 3.07 -6.64 20.48
CA GLN A 5 2.29 -7.23 19.41
C GLN A 5 1.82 -6.06 18.54
N PRO A 6 2.52 -5.75 17.47
CA PRO A 6 2.11 -4.62 16.65
C PRO A 6 0.72 -4.83 16.11
N ASP A 7 -0.10 -3.81 16.20
CA ASP A 7 -1.34 -3.77 15.45
C ASP A 7 -0.96 -3.74 13.96
N ASP A 8 -1.58 -4.60 13.15
CA ASP A 8 -1.26 -4.72 11.74
C ASP A 8 -1.37 -3.37 11.02
N GLY A 9 -2.39 -2.57 11.37
CA GLY A 9 -2.56 -1.26 10.77
C GLY A 9 -1.46 -0.30 11.17
N LEU A 10 -1.09 -0.27 12.46
CA LEU A 10 -0.01 0.59 12.93
C LEU A 10 1.33 0.17 12.35
N ASP A 11 1.60 -1.14 12.28
CA ASP A 11 2.83 -1.64 11.70
C ASP A 11 2.91 -1.29 10.22
N ALA A 12 1.83 -1.49 9.48
CA ALA A 12 1.79 -1.15 8.05
C ALA A 12 2.00 0.35 7.82
N LEU A 13 1.45 1.20 8.69
CA LEU A 13 1.59 2.66 8.55
C LEU A 13 2.89 3.21 9.17
N GLY A 14 3.73 2.34 9.72
CA GLY A 14 5.03 2.73 10.22
C GLY A 14 6.03 3.12 9.14
N ASP A 15 5.79 2.68 7.91
CA ASP A 15 6.65 2.98 6.77
C ASP A 15 6.19 4.25 6.07
N ARG A 16 7.15 5.15 5.79
CA ARG A 16 6.84 6.44 5.14
C ARG A 16 6.22 6.25 3.77
N THR A 17 6.74 5.31 2.98
CA THR A 17 6.22 5.05 1.64
C THR A 17 4.80 4.52 1.70
N ARG A 18 4.52 3.62 2.64
CA ARG A 18 3.17 3.09 2.80
C ARG A 18 2.18 4.18 3.20
N ARG A 19 2.59 5.12 4.08
CA ARG A 19 1.74 6.26 4.42
C ARG A 19 1.46 7.14 3.21
N ALA A 20 2.47 7.36 2.36
CA ALA A 20 2.28 8.11 1.13
C ALA A 20 1.29 7.41 0.19
N ILE A 21 1.38 6.10 0.08
CA ILE A 21 0.44 5.31 -0.75
C ILE A 21 -0.98 5.48 -0.23
N VAL A 22 -1.19 5.36 1.08
CA VAL A 22 -2.52 5.53 1.66
C VAL A 22 -3.06 6.93 1.38
N THR A 23 -2.23 7.95 1.48
CA THR A 23 -2.62 9.32 1.18
C THR A 23 -3.07 9.46 -0.28
N LEU A 24 -2.34 8.87 -1.21
CA LEU A 24 -2.70 8.90 -2.62
C LEU A 24 -4.01 8.15 -2.87
N LEU A 25 -4.18 6.99 -2.26
CA LEU A 25 -5.40 6.19 -2.43
C LEU A 25 -6.62 6.82 -1.77
N ALA A 26 -6.43 7.73 -0.80
CA ALA A 26 -7.53 8.45 -0.21
C ALA A 26 -8.23 9.38 -1.21
N VAL A 27 -7.55 9.75 -2.28
CA VAL A 27 -8.13 10.57 -3.36
C VAL A 27 -9.06 9.73 -4.24
N GLY A 28 -8.71 8.47 -4.46
CA GLY A 28 -9.51 7.56 -5.27
C GLY A 28 -8.73 6.33 -5.69
N PRO A 29 -9.42 5.35 -6.28
CA PRO A 29 -8.77 4.13 -6.76
C PRO A 29 -7.67 4.45 -7.79
N THR A 30 -6.55 3.77 -7.67
CA THR A 30 -5.37 4.05 -8.49
C THR A 30 -4.68 2.74 -8.86
N ALA A 31 -4.23 2.64 -10.10
CA ALA A 31 -3.48 1.48 -10.58
C ALA A 31 -2.05 1.50 -10.03
N VAL A 32 -1.46 0.31 -9.89
CA VAL A 32 -0.10 0.16 -9.35
C VAL A 32 0.91 1.00 -10.14
N GLY A 33 0.84 0.97 -11.47
CA GLY A 33 1.76 1.74 -12.30
C GLY A 33 1.66 3.24 -12.06
N GLU A 34 0.43 3.73 -11.86
CA GLU A 34 0.21 5.16 -11.60
C GLU A 34 0.74 5.55 -10.22
N LEU A 35 0.61 4.67 -9.23
CA LEU A 35 1.20 4.91 -7.91
C LEU A 35 2.73 4.97 -8.02
N ALA A 36 3.33 4.04 -8.74
CA ALA A 36 4.78 4.00 -8.89
C ALA A 36 5.30 5.25 -9.58
N ASP A 37 4.55 5.81 -10.53
CA ASP A 37 4.94 7.03 -11.21
C ASP A 37 5.01 8.24 -10.29
N GLN A 38 4.28 8.20 -9.18
CA GLN A 38 4.19 9.32 -8.24
C GLN A 38 5.13 9.17 -7.04
N LEU A 39 5.84 8.06 -6.93
CA LEU A 39 6.65 7.74 -5.76
C LEU A 39 8.11 7.48 -6.16
N PRO A 40 9.07 7.83 -5.31
CA PRO A 40 10.49 7.62 -5.62
C PRO A 40 10.92 6.17 -5.31
N VAL A 41 10.13 5.20 -5.70
CA VAL A 41 10.39 3.78 -5.48
C VAL A 41 9.99 2.99 -6.72
N SER A 42 10.53 1.80 -6.85
CA SER A 42 10.25 0.95 -8.01
C SER A 42 8.83 0.39 -7.95
N ARG A 43 8.30 0.00 -9.10
CA ARG A 43 7.00 -0.64 -9.18
C ARG A 43 6.91 -1.94 -8.35
N PRO A 44 7.92 -2.83 -8.38
CA PRO A 44 7.90 -3.99 -7.49
C PRO A 44 7.84 -3.62 -6.01
N ALA A 45 8.52 -2.55 -5.60
CA ALA A 45 8.48 -2.09 -4.22
C ALA A 45 7.08 -1.59 -3.86
N VAL A 46 6.43 -0.84 -4.76
CA VAL A 46 5.05 -0.40 -4.56
C VAL A 46 4.13 -1.60 -4.39
N SER A 47 4.28 -2.63 -5.24
CA SER A 47 3.47 -3.85 -5.13
C SER A 47 3.64 -4.54 -3.78
N GLN A 48 4.86 -4.60 -3.25
CA GLN A 48 5.11 -5.17 -1.93
C GLN A 48 4.46 -4.35 -0.82
N HIS A 49 4.57 -3.04 -0.90
CA HIS A 49 3.92 -2.15 0.08
C HIS A 49 2.41 -2.30 0.04
N LEU A 50 1.83 -2.41 -1.15
CA LEU A 50 0.40 -2.60 -1.31
C LEU A 50 -0.06 -3.93 -0.71
N LYS A 51 0.74 -4.98 -0.86
CA LYS A 51 0.42 -6.27 -0.25
C LYS A 51 0.36 -6.16 1.27
N VAL A 52 1.32 -5.47 1.88
CA VAL A 52 1.33 -5.26 3.33
C VAL A 52 0.07 -4.50 3.76
N LEU A 53 -0.27 -3.42 3.05
CA LEU A 53 -1.45 -2.62 3.35
C LEU A 53 -2.74 -3.41 3.17
N LYS A 54 -2.83 -4.21 2.12
CA LYS A 54 -4.00 -5.04 1.86
C LYS A 54 -4.16 -6.10 2.94
N ASP A 55 -3.07 -6.79 3.31
CA ASP A 55 -3.10 -7.82 4.35
C ASP A 55 -3.48 -7.22 5.72
N ALA A 56 -3.17 -5.96 5.95
CA ALA A 56 -3.56 -5.25 7.16
C ALA A 56 -4.99 -4.69 7.10
N GLY A 57 -5.67 -4.84 5.96
CA GLY A 57 -7.04 -4.36 5.81
C GLY A 57 -7.17 -2.87 5.55
N LEU A 58 -6.08 -2.19 5.21
CA LEU A 58 -6.09 -0.74 4.99
C LEU A 58 -6.43 -0.33 3.56
N VAL A 59 -6.24 -1.23 2.61
CA VAL A 59 -6.58 -1.00 1.20
C VAL A 59 -7.23 -2.26 0.64
N SER A 60 -7.95 -2.10 -0.46
CA SER A 60 -8.54 -3.21 -1.20
C SER A 60 -8.02 -3.21 -2.63
N GLU A 61 -8.16 -4.33 -3.29
CA GLU A 61 -7.66 -4.53 -4.65
C GLU A 61 -8.80 -5.01 -5.55
N GLN A 62 -8.84 -4.49 -6.76
CA GLN A 62 -9.69 -4.99 -7.83
C GLN A 62 -8.84 -5.23 -9.06
N ILE A 63 -9.18 -6.28 -9.81
CA ILE A 63 -8.52 -6.57 -11.07
C ILE A 63 -9.47 -6.12 -12.19
N ALA A 64 -8.96 -5.23 -13.06
CA ALA A 64 -9.71 -4.72 -14.20
C ALA A 64 -8.90 -5.04 -15.46
N GLY A 65 -9.29 -6.10 -16.19
CA GLY A 65 -8.50 -6.61 -17.29
C GLY A 65 -7.15 -7.13 -16.79
N THR A 66 -6.05 -6.55 -17.26
CA THR A 66 -4.70 -6.90 -16.80
C THR A 66 -4.20 -5.94 -15.73
N ARG A 67 -5.01 -4.98 -15.28
CA ARG A 67 -4.60 -3.95 -14.33
C ARG A 67 -5.04 -4.31 -12.92
N ARG A 68 -4.16 -4.04 -11.98
CA ARG A 68 -4.47 -4.14 -10.54
C ARG A 68 -4.71 -2.72 -10.03
N ILE A 69 -5.89 -2.50 -9.46
CA ILE A 69 -6.33 -1.19 -8.98
C ILE A 69 -6.56 -1.29 -7.48
N TYR A 70 -5.99 -0.37 -6.75
CA TYR A 70 -6.12 -0.33 -5.28
C TYR A 70 -6.92 0.87 -4.83
#